data_687cabaef3a27e1715e874c21fa1ea30
#
_entry.id   687cabaef3a27e1715e874c21fa1ea30
#
_cell.length_a   1.000
_cell.length_b   1.000
_cell.length_c   1.000
_cell.angle_alpha   90.00
_cell.angle_beta   90.00
_cell.angle_gamma   90.00
#
_symmetry.space_group_name_H-M   'P 1'
#
loop_
_entity.id
_entity.type
_entity.pdbx_description
1 polymer ?
#
loop_
_entity_poly.entity_id
_entity_poly.type
_entity_poly.pdbx_seq_one_letter_code
_entity_poly.pdbx_strand_id
1 'polypeptide(L)'
;MKQSRHKYQSRFFIISGPSGVGKSTLLARLVKRNNPQGKLVKSVSLTTRPKRPGEKEARDYFFVSDKEFRQRKKAHKILEWTRYLSYDYGTPKEFIEEQRAKGKHVLFCLDIKGAFRIKRLYPQNAVTIFIAPPSIKTLNYRIKKRCRKTDKQ
;
A
#
# COMPACT_ATOMS: atom_id res chain seq x y z
N MET A 1 30.70 6.96 28.66
CA MET A 1 30.22 7.66 27.45
C MET A 1 29.12 6.83 26.80
N LYS A 2 27.84 7.20 26.96
CA LYS A 2 26.72 6.52 26.29
C LYS A 2 26.65 7.02 24.87
N GLN A 3 27.08 6.20 23.89
CA GLN A 3 26.82 6.47 22.47
C GLN A 3 25.31 6.49 22.26
N SER A 4 24.76 7.65 21.99
CA SER A 4 23.42 7.86 21.50
C SER A 4 23.31 7.11 20.16
N ARG A 5 22.82 5.86 20.18
CA ARG A 5 22.37 5.17 18.99
C ARG A 5 21.19 5.98 18.46
N HIS A 6 21.42 6.81 17.47
CA HIS A 6 20.36 7.33 16.62
C HIS A 6 19.66 6.13 16.00
N LYS A 7 18.64 5.65 16.70
CA LYS A 7 17.77 4.59 16.21
C LYS A 7 17.11 5.13 14.95
N TYR A 8 17.60 4.73 13.78
CA TYR A 8 17.02 5.10 12.48
C TYR A 8 15.51 4.85 12.56
N GLN A 9 14.75 5.93 12.69
CA GLN A 9 13.32 5.82 12.88
C GLN A 9 12.70 5.43 11.55
N SER A 10 12.08 4.25 11.48
CA SER A 10 11.34 3.77 10.32
C SER A 10 10.35 4.85 9.85
N ARG A 11 10.34 5.18 8.57
CA ARG A 11 9.40 6.12 7.94
C ARG A 11 8.39 5.38 7.10
N PHE A 12 7.17 5.90 7.08
CA PHE A 12 6.05 5.41 6.31
C PHE A 12 5.72 6.42 5.22
N PHE A 13 6.00 6.08 3.98
CA PHE A 13 5.69 6.92 2.82
C PHE A 13 4.37 6.47 2.22
N ILE A 14 3.35 7.32 2.31
CA ILE A 14 2.00 7.00 1.87
C ILE A 14 1.74 7.72 0.55
N ILE A 15 1.74 6.95 -0.54
CA ILE A 15 1.43 7.46 -1.87
C ILE A 15 -0.08 7.33 -2.09
N SER A 16 -0.75 8.48 -2.23
CA SER A 16 -2.18 8.57 -2.48
C SER A 16 -2.47 9.36 -3.77
N GLY A 17 -3.70 9.30 -4.23
CA GLY A 17 -4.16 9.96 -5.46
C GLY A 17 -5.23 9.14 -6.18
N PRO A 18 -5.86 9.66 -7.24
CA PRO A 18 -6.96 8.99 -7.93
C PRO A 18 -6.54 7.67 -8.58
N SER A 19 -7.52 6.80 -8.84
CA SER A 19 -7.29 5.58 -9.62
C SER A 19 -6.77 5.94 -11.00
N GLY A 20 -5.82 5.15 -11.54
CA GLY A 20 -5.24 5.42 -12.87
C GLY A 20 -4.13 6.48 -12.92
N VAL A 21 -3.82 7.19 -11.82
CA VAL A 21 -2.77 8.24 -11.83
C VAL A 21 -1.34 7.68 -11.95
N GLY A 22 -1.13 6.38 -11.66
CA GLY A 22 0.18 5.72 -11.79
C GLY A 22 0.88 5.38 -10.48
N LYS A 23 0.18 5.40 -9.33
CA LYS A 23 0.73 5.09 -8.00
C LYS A 23 1.55 3.78 -7.97
N SER A 24 0.94 2.67 -8.39
CA SER A 24 1.60 1.35 -8.35
C SER A 24 2.83 1.28 -9.24
N THR A 25 2.82 1.94 -10.39
CA THR A 25 3.97 2.03 -11.30
C THR A 25 5.11 2.81 -10.66
N LEU A 26 4.80 3.92 -9.99
CA LEU A 26 5.79 4.72 -9.26
C LEU A 26 6.41 3.92 -8.12
N LEU A 27 5.59 3.24 -7.29
CA LEU A 27 6.08 2.40 -6.21
C LEU A 27 7.04 1.32 -6.71
N ALA A 28 6.65 0.60 -7.77
CA ALA A 28 7.49 -0.46 -8.33
C ALA A 28 8.86 0.08 -8.79
N ARG A 29 8.89 1.26 -9.41
CA ARG A 29 10.13 1.91 -9.82
C ARG A 29 10.98 2.36 -8.64
N LEU A 30 10.38 2.93 -7.60
CA LEU A 30 11.09 3.38 -6.40
C LEU A 30 11.76 2.21 -5.69
N VAL A 31 11.05 1.12 -5.48
CA VAL A 31 11.61 -0.08 -4.82
C VAL A 31 12.72 -0.70 -5.66
N LYS A 32 12.58 -0.73 -6.99
CA LYS A 32 13.59 -1.34 -7.88
C LYS A 32 14.85 -0.49 -8.02
N ARG A 33 14.73 0.83 -8.15
CA ARG A 33 15.85 1.74 -8.49
C ARG A 33 16.57 2.34 -7.29
N ASN A 34 15.84 2.67 -6.23
CA ASN A 34 16.34 3.48 -5.11
C ASN A 34 16.38 2.70 -3.79
N ASN A 35 16.67 1.39 -3.84
CA ASN A 35 16.71 0.56 -2.65
C ASN A 35 17.97 -0.31 -2.55
N PRO A 36 19.18 0.28 -2.70
CA PRO A 36 20.42 -0.50 -2.74
C PRO A 36 20.71 -1.26 -1.46
N GLN A 37 20.14 -0.83 -0.33
CA GLN A 37 20.35 -1.47 0.97
C GLN A 37 19.13 -2.28 1.44
N GLY A 38 18.10 -2.48 0.60
CA GLY A 38 16.86 -3.19 0.98
C GLY A 38 16.07 -2.54 2.12
N LYS A 39 16.33 -1.25 2.42
CA LYS A 39 15.68 -0.52 3.51
C LYS A 39 14.25 -0.06 3.20
N LEU A 40 13.87 -0.04 1.93
CA LEU A 40 12.56 0.39 1.48
C LEU A 40 11.73 -0.81 1.04
N VAL A 41 10.59 -1.03 1.64
CA VAL A 41 9.68 -2.14 1.32
C VAL A 41 8.30 -1.64 0.92
N LYS A 42 7.70 -2.29 -0.06
CA LYS A 42 6.29 -2.05 -0.41
C LYS A 42 5.39 -2.72 0.62
N SER A 43 4.39 -2.00 1.13
CA SER A 43 3.30 -2.62 1.88
C SER A 43 2.52 -3.58 0.99
N VAL A 44 2.33 -4.81 1.46
CA VAL A 44 1.48 -5.81 0.82
C VAL A 44 0.14 -5.82 1.54
N SER A 45 -0.94 -5.52 0.81
CA SER A 45 -2.29 -5.48 1.37
C SER A 45 -2.95 -6.86 1.37
N LEU A 46 -3.85 -7.07 2.32
CA LEU A 46 -4.84 -8.15 2.28
C LEU A 46 -5.92 -7.81 1.25
N THR A 47 -6.48 -8.82 0.58
CA THR A 47 -7.67 -8.66 -0.24
C THR A 47 -8.54 -9.92 -0.25
N THR A 48 -9.87 -9.72 -0.30
CA THR A 48 -10.83 -10.81 -0.52
C THR A 48 -11.09 -11.07 -2.00
N ARG A 49 -10.51 -10.28 -2.89
CA ARG A 49 -10.59 -10.47 -4.33
C ARG A 49 -9.87 -11.75 -4.75
N PRO A 50 -10.45 -12.57 -5.60
CA PRO A 50 -9.75 -13.71 -6.19
C PRO A 50 -8.44 -13.29 -6.89
N LYS A 51 -7.44 -14.13 -6.78
CA LYS A 51 -6.13 -13.93 -7.41
C LYS A 51 -6.27 -13.91 -8.94
N ARG A 52 -5.68 -12.93 -9.60
CA ARG A 52 -5.64 -12.85 -11.06
C ARG A 52 -4.44 -13.62 -11.62
N PRO A 53 -4.50 -14.05 -12.91
CA PRO A 53 -3.33 -14.60 -13.58
C PRO A 53 -2.10 -13.70 -13.46
N GLY A 54 -0.94 -14.28 -13.12
CA GLY A 54 0.32 -13.54 -12.94
C GLY A 54 0.53 -12.86 -11.60
N GLU A 55 -0.49 -12.69 -10.76
CA GLU A 55 -0.32 -12.21 -9.38
C GLU A 55 0.30 -13.30 -8.50
N LYS A 56 1.11 -12.91 -7.52
CA LYS A 56 1.76 -13.81 -6.57
C LYS A 56 1.37 -13.48 -5.14
N GLU A 57 1.09 -14.56 -4.36
CA GLU A 57 0.86 -14.49 -2.91
C GLU A 57 2.01 -13.77 -2.21
N ALA A 58 1.70 -12.97 -1.20
CA ALA A 58 2.64 -12.21 -0.39
C ALA A 58 3.53 -11.20 -1.14
N ARG A 59 3.42 -11.10 -2.47
CA ARG A 59 4.10 -10.10 -3.31
C ARG A 59 3.16 -9.02 -3.79
N ASP A 60 2.03 -9.43 -4.37
CA ASP A 60 1.04 -8.50 -4.93
C ASP A 60 -0.03 -8.20 -3.89
N TYR A 61 -0.57 -9.24 -3.27
CA TYR A 61 -1.52 -9.22 -2.15
C TYR A 61 -1.33 -10.45 -1.27
N PHE A 62 -1.87 -10.38 -0.04
CA PHE A 62 -2.26 -11.54 0.75
C PHE A 62 -3.73 -11.84 0.41
N PHE A 63 -3.98 -12.94 -0.32
CA PHE A 63 -5.32 -13.32 -0.74
C PHE A 63 -6.00 -14.12 0.37
N VAL A 64 -7.07 -13.57 0.95
CA VAL A 64 -7.78 -14.16 2.09
C VAL A 64 -9.26 -14.32 1.79
N SER A 65 -9.94 -15.21 2.51
CA SER A 65 -11.39 -15.31 2.46
C SER A 65 -12.09 -14.14 3.13
N ASP A 66 -13.36 -13.88 2.78
CA ASP A 66 -14.19 -12.90 3.48
C ASP A 66 -14.30 -13.18 4.99
N LYS A 67 -14.38 -14.46 5.36
CA LYS A 67 -14.41 -14.88 6.77
C LYS A 67 -13.14 -14.48 7.48
N GLU A 68 -11.98 -14.78 6.90
CA GLU A 68 -10.69 -14.44 7.47
C GLU A 68 -10.48 -12.92 7.56
N PHE A 69 -10.84 -12.18 6.50
CA PHE A 69 -10.74 -10.72 6.52
C PHE A 69 -11.57 -10.12 7.66
N ARG A 70 -12.83 -10.57 7.83
CA ARG A 70 -13.69 -10.13 8.93
C ARG A 70 -13.12 -10.47 10.30
N GLN A 71 -12.56 -11.67 10.47
CA GLN A 71 -11.92 -12.07 11.74
C GLN A 71 -10.72 -11.17 12.05
N ARG A 72 -9.83 -10.93 11.09
CA ARG A 72 -8.67 -10.04 11.27
C ARG A 72 -9.09 -8.60 11.57
N LYS A 73 -10.14 -8.12 10.93
CA LYS A 73 -10.72 -6.79 11.20
C LYS A 73 -11.27 -6.69 12.62
N LYS A 74 -12.07 -7.68 13.06
CA LYS A 74 -12.61 -7.75 14.43
C LYS A 74 -11.51 -7.84 15.49
N ALA A 75 -10.43 -8.54 15.19
CA ALA A 75 -9.26 -8.68 16.07
C ALA A 75 -8.30 -7.47 16.00
N HIS A 76 -8.65 -6.36 15.35
CA HIS A 76 -7.81 -5.17 15.19
C HIS A 76 -6.43 -5.43 14.56
N LYS A 77 -6.33 -6.48 13.71
CA LYS A 77 -5.10 -6.86 12.99
C LYS A 77 -4.97 -6.16 11.63
N ILE A 78 -5.90 -5.27 11.29
CA ILE A 78 -5.89 -4.45 10.06
C ILE A 78 -5.82 -2.98 10.47
N LEU A 79 -4.81 -2.26 9.97
CA LEU A 79 -4.55 -0.86 10.29
C LEU A 79 -5.57 0.10 9.65
N GLU A 80 -5.85 -0.15 8.37
CA GLU A 80 -6.86 0.55 7.58
C GLU A 80 -7.47 -0.44 6.58
N TRP A 81 -8.68 -0.15 6.12
CA TRP A 81 -9.35 -0.98 5.12
C TRP A 81 -10.33 -0.14 4.31
N THR A 82 -10.60 -0.62 3.09
CA THR A 82 -11.58 -0.04 2.17
C THR A 82 -12.28 -1.15 1.39
N ARG A 83 -13.52 -0.89 0.97
CA ARG A 83 -14.24 -1.78 0.07
C ARG A 83 -14.30 -1.15 -1.31
N TYR A 84 -13.89 -1.91 -2.32
CA TYR A 84 -13.88 -1.47 -3.71
C TYR A 84 -14.34 -2.61 -4.63
N LEU A 85 -15.32 -2.36 -5.50
CA LEU A 85 -15.89 -3.35 -6.43
C LEU A 85 -16.22 -4.68 -5.73
N SER A 86 -17.00 -4.64 -4.65
CA SER A 86 -17.44 -5.80 -3.85
C SER A 86 -16.35 -6.54 -3.07
N TYR A 87 -15.09 -6.15 -3.16
CA TYR A 87 -13.98 -6.77 -2.45
C TYR A 87 -13.41 -5.86 -1.38
N ASP A 88 -12.96 -6.47 -0.29
CA ASP A 88 -12.29 -5.77 0.79
C ASP A 88 -10.77 -5.75 0.56
N TYR A 89 -10.16 -4.63 0.92
CA TYR A 89 -8.72 -4.41 0.88
C TYR A 89 -8.28 -3.82 2.21
N GLY A 90 -7.16 -4.26 2.76
CA GLY A 90 -6.69 -3.72 4.03
C GLY A 90 -5.20 -3.93 4.25
N THR A 91 -4.63 -3.12 5.11
CA THR A 91 -3.21 -3.19 5.45
C THR A 91 -3.02 -4.05 6.71
N PRO A 92 -2.32 -5.21 6.63
CA PRO A 92 -2.09 -6.08 7.77
C PRO A 92 -1.12 -5.41 8.77
N LYS A 93 -1.54 -5.31 10.03
CA LYS A 93 -0.75 -4.68 11.10
C LYS A 93 0.56 -5.43 11.35
N GLU A 94 0.52 -6.76 11.43
CA GLU A 94 1.67 -7.61 11.71
C GLU A 94 2.82 -7.38 10.71
N PHE A 95 2.51 -7.37 9.42
CA PHE A 95 3.50 -7.10 8.38
C PHE A 95 4.18 -5.74 8.56
N ILE A 96 3.41 -4.69 8.86
CA ILE A 96 3.94 -3.34 9.02
C ILE A 96 4.84 -3.23 10.25
N GLU A 97 4.40 -3.79 11.38
CA GLU A 97 5.19 -3.77 12.62
C GLU A 97 6.47 -4.62 12.49
N GLU A 98 6.43 -5.73 11.76
CA GLU A 98 7.62 -6.53 11.46
C GLU A 98 8.65 -5.72 10.64
N GLN A 99 8.21 -5.05 9.56
CA GLN A 99 9.11 -4.23 8.75
C GLN A 99 9.69 -3.06 9.55
N ARG A 100 8.85 -2.45 10.40
CA ARG A 100 9.26 -1.39 11.32
C ARG A 100 10.31 -1.87 12.33
N ALA A 101 10.11 -3.03 12.93
CA ALA A 101 11.07 -3.63 13.87
C ALA A 101 12.43 -3.92 13.22
N LYS A 102 12.43 -4.27 11.93
CA LYS A 102 13.64 -4.43 11.10
C LYS A 102 14.28 -3.10 10.66
N GLY A 103 13.76 -1.95 11.11
CA GLY A 103 14.26 -0.62 10.74
C GLY A 103 14.00 -0.24 9.29
N LYS A 104 13.09 -0.92 8.59
CA LYS A 104 12.78 -0.65 7.20
C LYS A 104 11.77 0.48 7.07
N HIS A 105 11.91 1.28 6.03
CA HIS A 105 10.90 2.23 5.58
C HIS A 105 9.81 1.51 4.78
N VAL A 106 8.55 1.89 4.96
CA VAL A 106 7.43 1.25 4.27
C VAL A 106 6.76 2.21 3.29
N LEU A 107 6.58 1.75 2.05
CA LEU A 107 5.83 2.45 1.01
C LEU A 107 4.39 1.91 0.94
N PHE A 108 3.44 2.78 1.19
CA PHE A 108 2.01 2.47 1.06
C PHE A 108 1.45 3.02 -0.25
N CYS A 109 0.51 2.28 -0.84
CA CYS A 109 -0.32 2.73 -1.95
C CYS A 109 -1.78 2.68 -1.51
N LEU A 110 -2.28 3.79 -1.00
CA LEU A 110 -3.59 3.87 -0.37
C LEU A 110 -4.48 4.91 -1.06
N ASP A 111 -5.79 4.79 -0.86
CA ASP A 111 -6.73 5.87 -1.12
C ASP A 111 -6.59 6.99 -0.05
N ILE A 112 -7.35 8.05 -0.22
CA ILE A 112 -7.29 9.22 0.69
C ILE A 112 -7.69 8.82 2.12
N LYS A 113 -8.73 7.99 2.28
CA LYS A 113 -9.21 7.56 3.61
C LYS A 113 -8.17 6.71 4.33
N GLY A 114 -7.58 5.75 3.63
CA GLY A 114 -6.48 4.92 4.15
C GLY A 114 -5.26 5.75 4.52
N ALA A 115 -4.88 6.73 3.67
CA ALA A 115 -3.78 7.63 3.93
C ALA A 115 -3.98 8.44 5.22
N PHE A 116 -5.15 9.02 5.43
CA PHE A 116 -5.49 9.72 6.67
C PHE A 116 -5.46 8.78 7.88
N ARG A 117 -5.97 7.55 7.74
CA ARG A 117 -5.95 6.59 8.83
C ARG A 117 -4.54 6.23 9.26
N ILE A 118 -3.63 5.92 8.34
CA ILE A 118 -2.23 5.63 8.65
C ILE A 118 -1.53 6.87 9.24
N LYS A 119 -1.76 8.05 8.67
CA LYS A 119 -1.18 9.30 9.20
C LYS A 119 -1.61 9.57 10.64
N ARG A 120 -2.87 9.28 11.00
CA ARG A 120 -3.38 9.42 12.36
C ARG A 120 -2.79 8.39 13.33
N LEU A 121 -2.57 7.14 12.87
CA LEU A 121 -1.96 6.08 13.69
C LEU A 121 -0.46 6.30 13.93
N TYR A 122 0.23 6.92 12.98
CA TYR A 122 1.68 7.11 13.02
C TYR A 122 2.07 8.57 12.68
N PRO A 123 1.62 9.56 13.47
CA PRO A 123 1.78 10.99 13.12
C PRO A 123 3.23 11.42 12.95
N GLN A 124 4.15 10.84 13.73
CA GLN A 124 5.57 11.17 13.70
C GLN A 124 6.36 10.45 12.58
N ASN A 125 5.84 9.32 12.11
CA ASN A 125 6.54 8.46 11.15
C ASN A 125 5.99 8.58 9.73
N ALA A 126 4.71 8.97 9.58
CA ALA A 126 4.03 8.97 8.30
C ALA A 126 4.20 10.27 7.52
N VAL A 127 4.67 10.15 6.28
CA VAL A 127 4.76 11.20 5.27
C VAL A 127 3.75 10.87 4.17
N THR A 128 2.81 11.77 3.90
CA THR A 128 1.80 11.60 2.86
C THR A 128 2.20 12.35 1.60
N ILE A 129 2.16 11.66 0.46
CA ILE A 129 2.49 12.18 -0.87
C ILE A 129 1.26 11.99 -1.74
N PHE A 130 0.66 13.08 -2.21
CA PHE A 130 -0.47 13.03 -3.12
C PHE A 130 -0.01 13.20 -4.57
N ILE A 131 -0.40 12.25 -5.43
CA ILE A 131 -0.09 12.33 -6.85
C ILE A 131 -1.32 12.87 -7.58
N ALA A 132 -1.20 14.09 -8.08
CA ALA A 132 -2.20 14.69 -8.94
C ALA A 132 -2.00 14.25 -10.40
N PRO A 133 -3.07 14.02 -11.16
CA PRO A 133 -2.94 13.82 -12.60
C PRO A 133 -2.60 15.16 -13.28
N PRO A 134 -1.87 15.15 -14.41
CA PRO A 134 -1.55 16.39 -15.13
C PRO A 134 -2.81 17.06 -15.70
N SER A 135 -3.86 16.28 -16.00
CA SER A 135 -5.19 16.77 -16.36
C SER A 135 -6.25 15.68 -16.16
N ILE A 136 -7.51 16.08 -16.03
CA ILE A 136 -8.67 15.17 -15.99
C ILE A 136 -8.76 14.36 -17.30
N LYS A 137 -8.47 14.98 -18.44
CA LYS A 137 -8.45 14.33 -19.77
C LYS A 137 -7.46 13.15 -19.78
N THR A 138 -6.24 13.39 -19.29
CA THR A 138 -5.21 12.34 -19.19
C THR A 138 -5.62 11.22 -18.24
N LEU A 139 -6.23 11.56 -17.11
CA LEU A 139 -6.71 10.57 -16.15
C LEU A 139 -7.78 9.67 -16.76
N ASN A 140 -8.79 10.27 -17.40
CA ASN A 140 -9.88 9.54 -18.07
C ASN A 140 -9.35 8.62 -19.18
N TYR A 141 -8.39 9.08 -19.97
CA TYR A 141 -7.73 8.24 -20.98
C TYR A 141 -7.06 7.02 -20.37
N ARG A 142 -6.29 7.21 -19.28
CA ARG A 142 -5.60 6.11 -18.58
C ARG A 142 -6.57 5.11 -17.95
N ILE A 143 -7.69 5.56 -17.39
CA ILE A 143 -8.73 4.71 -16.82
C ILE A 143 -9.38 3.86 -17.93
N LYS A 144 -9.82 4.49 -19.03
CA LYS A 144 -10.42 3.79 -20.17
C LYS A 144 -9.49 2.73 -20.77
N LYS A 145 -8.19 3.07 -20.93
CA LYS A 145 -7.19 2.12 -21.44
C LYS A 145 -6.98 0.92 -20.50
N ARG A 146 -7.10 1.13 -19.20
CA ARG A 146 -7.00 0.06 -18.19
C ARG A 146 -8.21 -0.88 -18.24
N CYS A 147 -9.44 -0.35 -18.33
CA CYS A 147 -10.66 -1.16 -18.43
C CYS A 147 -10.62 -2.07 -19.67
N ARG A 148 -10.25 -1.53 -20.85
CA ARG A 148 -10.13 -2.30 -22.10
C ARG A 148 -9.13 -3.47 -22.04
N LYS A 149 -8.13 -3.41 -21.14
CA LYS A 149 -7.19 -4.52 -20.94
C LYS A 149 -7.75 -5.60 -20.01
N THR A 150 -8.67 -5.23 -19.12
CA THR A 150 -9.31 -6.17 -18.18
C THR A 150 -10.43 -6.95 -18.84
N ASP A 151 -11.12 -6.36 -19.84
CA ASP A 151 -12.22 -6.99 -20.56
C ASP A 151 -11.75 -7.97 -21.67
N LYS A 152 -10.44 -8.02 -21.94
CA LYS A 152 -9.82 -8.94 -22.93
C LYS A 152 -9.13 -10.15 -22.26
N GLN A 153 -9.32 -10.35 -20.98
CA GLN A 153 -8.83 -11.48 -20.19
C GLN A 153 -10.01 -12.22 -19.52
#